data_0a56130c636544d4e95e6889d7415f35
#
_entry.id   0a56130c636544d4e95e6889d7415f35
#
_cell.length_a   1.000
_cell.length_b   1.000
_cell.length_c   1.000
_cell.angle_alpha   90.00
_cell.angle_beta   90.00
_cell.angle_gamma   90.00
#
_symmetry.space_group_name_H-M   'P 1'
#
loop_
_entity.id
_entity.type
_entity.pdbx_description
1 polymer ?
#
loop_
_entity_poly.entity_id
_entity_poly.type
_entity_poly.pdbx_seq_one_letter_code
_entity_poly.pdbx_strand_id
1 'polypeptide(L)'
;MKIKMFVAFLFAAFLFGANTTISAAPPKKASFTVAGNCGMCKKRIEKATSGLEGVVEAVWSAETKKMAIKYNADKVSVSDVKKKIAEVGHDTDEFKASKEVYDKLPGCCLYDRM
;
A
#
# COMPACT_ATOMS: atom_id res chain seq x y z
N MET A 1 36.78 50.33 -29.21
CA MET A 1 36.50 49.95 -28.86
C MET A 1 35.77 49.42 -28.23
N LYS A 2 35.45 49.19 -27.92
CA LYS A 2 34.81 48.79 -27.40
C LYS A 2 34.15 47.83 -27.10
N ILE A 3 33.82 47.34 -26.83
CA ILE A 3 33.24 46.41 -26.61
C ILE A 3 32.63 45.82 -25.87
N LYS A 4 32.38 45.51 -25.67
CA LYS A 4 31.88 44.94 -25.16
C LYS A 4 31.32 44.22 -24.54
N MET A 5 31.02 43.87 -24.27
CA MET A 5 30.57 43.26 -23.65
C MET A 5 29.70 42.61 -23.32
N PHE A 6 29.33 42.23 -23.10
CA PHE A 6 28.51 41.67 -22.87
C PHE A 6 28.12 40.68 -22.47
N VAL A 7 27.91 40.36 -22.36
CA VAL A 7 27.74 39.43 -22.13
C VAL A 7 27.26 38.83 -21.23
N ALA A 8 27.17 38.55 -20.84
CA ALA A 8 26.84 38.04 -19.98
C ALA A 8 25.80 37.65 -19.52
N PHE A 9 25.40 37.59 -19.35
CA PHE A 9 24.46 37.24 -18.84
C PHE A 9 23.81 36.27 -18.89
N LEU A 10 23.66 35.93 -19.03
CA LEU A 10 23.06 35.06 -19.18
C LEU A 10 22.79 34.17 -18.38
N PHE A 11 22.72 33.84 -17.95
CA PHE A 11 22.54 32.83 -17.39
C PHE A 11 21.74 32.62 -16.50
N ALA A 12 21.43 32.65 -16.25
CA ALA A 12 20.86 32.58 -15.37
C ALA A 12 19.85 31.85 -15.26
N ALA A 13 19.38 31.69 -15.49
CA ALA A 13 18.42 31.08 -15.51
C ALA A 13 18.15 29.93 -15.13
N PHE A 14 18.16 29.58 -14.99
CA PHE A 14 17.90 28.44 -14.90
C PHE A 14 17.68 27.79 -13.88
N LEU A 15 17.69 27.76 -13.37
CA LEU A 15 17.64 27.23 -12.49
C LEU A 15 16.61 26.84 -11.94
N PHE A 16 16.03 26.83 -11.90
CA PHE A 16 15.06 26.48 -11.37
C PHE A 16 14.50 25.48 -11.39
N GLY A 17 14.29 25.12 -11.63
CA GLY A 17 13.66 24.21 -11.80
C GLY A 17 13.58 23.28 -10.88
N ALA A 18 14.16 23.06 -10.46
CA ALA A 18 14.17 22.06 -9.76
C ALA A 18 13.20 21.95 -8.86
N ASN A 19 12.79 22.30 -8.52
CA ASN A 19 12.04 22.12 -7.64
C ASN A 19 11.11 21.35 -7.58
N THR A 20 10.86 20.78 -7.92
CA THR A 20 10.05 19.96 -7.97
C THR A 20 9.75 19.26 -6.97
N THR A 21 9.78 19.19 -6.31
CA THR A 21 9.60 18.55 -5.36
C THR A 21 8.46 18.16 -5.09
N ILE A 22 8.10 17.45 -5.06
CA ILE A 22 7.16 16.81 -4.88
C ILE A 22 6.89 16.47 -3.67
N SER A 23 6.36 16.68 -3.01
CA SER A 23 6.17 16.22 -1.88
C SER A 23 5.16 15.37 -1.73
N ALA A 24 5.34 14.33 -1.41
CA ALA A 24 4.37 13.40 -1.14
C ALA A 24 3.78 13.70 0.19
N ALA A 25 2.52 13.50 0.32
CA ALA A 25 1.89 13.57 1.60
C ALA A 25 2.47 12.46 2.49
N PRO A 26 2.57 12.67 3.78
CA PRO A 26 3.01 11.60 4.66
C PRO A 26 2.01 10.44 4.61
N PRO A 27 2.47 9.22 4.75
CA PRO A 27 1.58 8.08 4.68
C PRO A 27 0.57 8.10 5.81
N LYS A 28 -0.64 7.66 5.50
CA LYS A 28 -1.68 7.47 6.49
C LYS A 28 -1.59 6.10 7.11
N LYS A 29 -2.15 5.94 8.27
CA LYS A 29 -2.18 4.65 8.96
C LYS A 29 -3.62 4.20 9.11
N ALA A 30 -3.83 2.90 9.01
CA ALA A 30 -5.14 2.32 9.22
C ALA A 30 -4.98 0.93 9.82
N SER A 31 -6.00 0.48 10.51
CA SER A 31 -6.04 -0.85 11.10
C SER A 31 -7.43 -1.42 10.94
N PHE A 32 -7.51 -2.70 10.64
CA PHE A 32 -8.80 -3.37 10.45
C PHE A 32 -8.63 -4.87 10.67
N THR A 33 -9.74 -5.57 10.80
CA THR A 33 -9.73 -7.01 11.08
C THR A 33 -9.66 -7.82 9.78
N VAL A 34 -8.79 -8.83 9.77
CA VAL A 34 -8.67 -9.77 8.66
C VAL A 34 -8.62 -11.17 9.25
N ALA A 35 -9.50 -12.04 8.78
CA ALA A 35 -9.57 -13.41 9.25
C ALA A 35 -8.45 -14.25 8.67
N GLY A 36 -7.83 -15.04 9.52
CA GLY A 36 -6.74 -15.94 9.14
C GLY A 36 -6.28 -16.70 10.36
N ASN A 37 -5.38 -17.66 10.19
CA ASN A 37 -4.95 -18.51 11.30
C ASN A 37 -3.47 -18.53 11.58
N CYS A 38 -2.64 -18.62 10.55
CA CYS A 38 -1.26 -19.08 10.74
C CYS A 38 -0.27 -18.21 9.98
N GLY A 39 1.01 -18.59 10.10
CA GLY A 39 2.09 -17.87 9.41
C GLY A 39 1.94 -17.85 7.90
N MET A 40 1.35 -18.89 7.31
CA MET A 40 1.09 -18.90 5.87
C MET A 40 0.02 -17.89 5.52
N CYS A 41 -0.98 -17.72 6.37
CA CYS A 41 -2.00 -16.69 6.18
C CYS A 41 -1.36 -15.32 6.26
N LYS A 42 -0.50 -15.12 7.25
CA LYS A 42 0.21 -13.86 7.42
C LYS A 42 1.00 -13.50 6.17
N LYS A 43 1.74 -14.44 5.63
CA LYS A 43 2.52 -14.21 4.42
C LYS A 43 1.63 -13.83 3.24
N ARG A 44 0.52 -14.55 3.08
CA ARG A 44 -0.39 -14.30 1.95
C ARG A 44 -1.05 -12.94 2.08
N ILE A 45 -1.52 -12.61 3.27
CA ILE A 45 -2.19 -11.34 3.52
C ILE A 45 -1.23 -10.18 3.30
N GLU A 46 -0.04 -10.27 3.88
CA GLU A 46 0.95 -9.21 3.78
C GLU A 46 1.47 -9.05 2.35
N LYS A 47 1.68 -10.17 1.66
CA LYS A 47 2.15 -10.10 0.28
C LYS A 47 1.12 -9.45 -0.63
N ALA A 48 -0.14 -9.85 -0.47
CA ALA A 48 -1.22 -9.27 -1.29
C ALA A 48 -1.33 -7.77 -1.04
N THR A 49 -1.22 -7.35 0.21
CA THR A 49 -1.34 -5.95 0.58
C THR A 49 -0.14 -5.15 0.09
N SER A 50 1.07 -5.67 0.33
CA SER A 50 2.29 -4.97 -0.05
C SER A 50 2.45 -4.85 -1.56
N GLY A 51 1.78 -5.70 -2.32
CA GLY A 51 1.84 -5.65 -3.77
C GLY A 51 1.02 -4.53 -4.37
N LEU A 52 0.18 -3.87 -3.58
CA LEU A 52 -0.63 -2.77 -4.08
C LEU A 52 0.19 -1.49 -4.10
N GLU A 53 0.13 -0.79 -5.22
CA GLU A 53 0.80 0.49 -5.32
C GLU A 53 0.19 1.46 -4.32
N GLY A 54 1.03 2.13 -3.57
CA GLY A 54 0.59 3.06 -2.55
C GLY A 54 0.67 2.51 -1.13
N VAL A 55 0.79 1.20 -0.97
CA VAL A 55 0.98 0.61 0.35
C VAL A 55 2.46 0.66 0.70
N VAL A 56 2.77 1.29 1.83
CA VAL A 56 4.15 1.47 2.29
C VAL A 56 4.54 0.37 3.26
N GLU A 57 3.61 -0.06 4.08
CA GLU A 57 3.88 -1.06 5.10
C GLU A 57 2.61 -1.84 5.40
N ALA A 58 2.74 -3.13 5.63
CA ALA A 58 1.61 -3.99 5.92
C ALA A 58 2.04 -5.06 6.91
N VAL A 59 1.40 -5.10 8.07
CA VAL A 59 1.70 -6.07 9.11
C VAL A 59 0.38 -6.64 9.66
N TRP A 60 0.26 -7.97 9.60
CA TRP A 60 -0.92 -8.65 10.13
C TRP A 60 -0.55 -9.50 11.34
N SER A 61 -1.38 -9.48 12.37
CA SER A 61 -1.17 -10.26 13.57
C SER A 61 -2.10 -11.46 13.60
N ALA A 62 -1.53 -12.65 13.73
CA ALA A 62 -2.32 -13.87 13.84
C ALA A 62 -3.04 -13.93 15.20
N GLU A 63 -2.50 -13.25 16.19
CA GLU A 63 -3.11 -13.27 17.53
C GLU A 63 -4.32 -12.37 17.61
N THR A 64 -4.22 -11.14 17.13
CA THR A 64 -5.31 -10.18 17.24
C THR A 64 -6.19 -10.14 16.00
N LYS A 65 -5.75 -10.76 14.92
CA LYS A 65 -6.39 -10.70 13.60
C LYS A 65 -6.41 -9.30 13.04
N LYS A 66 -5.61 -8.42 13.56
CA LYS A 66 -5.56 -7.04 13.09
C LYS A 66 -4.50 -6.84 12.03
N MET A 67 -4.87 -6.13 10.99
CA MET A 67 -3.98 -5.69 9.95
C MET A 67 -3.67 -4.22 10.19
N ALA A 68 -2.39 -3.88 10.20
CA ALA A 68 -1.97 -2.48 10.31
C ALA A 68 -1.26 -2.11 9.01
N ILE A 69 -1.65 -1.02 8.41
CA ILE A 69 -1.04 -0.57 7.17
C ILE A 69 -0.64 0.89 7.25
N LYS A 70 0.38 1.23 6.47
CA LYS A 70 0.71 2.61 6.14
C LYS A 70 0.56 2.73 4.62
N TYR A 71 -0.10 3.75 4.17
CA TYR A 71 -0.44 3.85 2.76
C TYR A 71 -0.51 5.29 2.28
N ASN A 72 -0.31 5.47 1.00
CA ASN A 72 -0.46 6.76 0.35
C ASN A 72 -1.89 6.86 -0.15
N ALA A 73 -2.68 7.72 0.49
CA ALA A 73 -4.10 7.85 0.19
C ALA A 73 -4.38 8.39 -1.23
N ASP A 74 -3.37 8.99 -1.86
CA ASP A 74 -3.52 9.45 -3.25
C ASP A 74 -3.49 8.29 -4.24
N LYS A 75 -2.99 7.13 -3.84
CA LYS A 75 -2.81 6.00 -4.73
C LYS A 75 -3.70 4.81 -4.40
N VAL A 76 -4.05 4.62 -3.15
CA VAL A 76 -4.81 3.45 -2.73
C VAL A 76 -5.69 3.82 -1.54
N SER A 77 -6.85 3.19 -1.44
CA SER A 77 -7.74 3.38 -0.31
C SER A 77 -7.70 2.16 0.59
N VAL A 78 -8.17 2.32 1.83
CA VAL A 78 -8.29 1.17 2.75
C VAL A 78 -9.25 0.13 2.17
N SER A 79 -10.30 0.58 1.50
CA SER A 79 -11.25 -0.32 0.86
C SER A 79 -10.58 -1.15 -0.24
N ASP A 80 -9.70 -0.54 -1.02
CA ASP A 80 -8.94 -1.26 -2.05
C ASP A 80 -8.07 -2.36 -1.43
N VAL A 81 -7.46 -2.06 -0.30
CA VAL A 81 -6.63 -3.03 0.41
C VAL A 81 -7.48 -4.19 0.90
N LYS A 82 -8.61 -3.90 1.51
CA LYS A 82 -9.53 -4.94 2.01
C LYS A 82 -10.03 -5.82 0.88
N LYS A 83 -10.36 -5.20 -0.25
CA LYS A 83 -10.83 -5.94 -1.42
C LYS A 83 -9.77 -6.91 -1.93
N LYS A 84 -8.53 -6.45 -1.99
CA LYS A 84 -7.43 -7.29 -2.44
C LYS A 84 -7.21 -8.47 -1.51
N ILE A 85 -7.30 -8.24 -0.22
CA ILE A 85 -7.15 -9.29 0.78
C ILE A 85 -8.25 -10.35 0.61
N ALA A 86 -9.48 -9.92 0.38
CA ALA A 86 -10.57 -10.85 0.14
C ALA A 86 -10.36 -11.64 -1.16
N GLU A 87 -9.79 -11.01 -2.17
CA GLU A 87 -9.52 -11.68 -3.44
C GLU A 87 -8.53 -12.83 -3.30
N VAL A 88 -7.65 -12.76 -2.33
CA VAL A 88 -6.69 -13.85 -2.11
C VAL A 88 -7.17 -14.85 -1.06
N GLY A 89 -8.39 -14.70 -0.58
CA GLY A 89 -9.02 -15.73 0.23
C GLY A 89 -9.30 -15.39 1.68
N HIS A 90 -9.05 -14.16 2.13
CA HIS A 90 -9.21 -13.80 3.52
C HIS A 90 -10.31 -12.76 3.72
N ASP A 91 -11.26 -13.07 4.59
CA ASP A 91 -12.36 -12.16 4.91
C ASP A 91 -11.85 -10.93 5.65
N THR A 92 -12.44 -9.80 5.35
CA THR A 92 -12.20 -8.58 6.11
C THR A 92 -13.54 -8.09 6.68
N ASP A 93 -13.48 -7.02 7.43
CA ASP A 93 -14.69 -6.42 7.98
C ASP A 93 -15.57 -5.74 6.92
N GLU A 94 -15.06 -5.60 5.70
CA GLU A 94 -15.81 -4.97 4.62
C GLU A 94 -16.08 -5.91 3.46
N PHE A 95 -15.13 -6.77 3.11
CA PHE A 95 -15.25 -7.69 1.98
C PHE A 95 -15.02 -9.12 2.43
N LYS A 96 -15.78 -10.04 1.87
CA LYS A 96 -15.59 -11.46 2.13
C LYS A 96 -14.98 -12.14 0.94
N ALA A 97 -14.13 -13.11 1.18
CA ALA A 97 -13.57 -13.94 0.13
C ALA A 97 -14.69 -14.78 -0.47
N SER A 98 -14.59 -15.09 -1.77
CA SER A 98 -15.52 -16.02 -2.38
C SER A 98 -15.27 -17.40 -1.80
N LYS A 99 -16.30 -18.23 -1.78
CA LYS A 99 -16.16 -19.58 -1.30
C LYS A 99 -15.15 -20.36 -2.12
N GLU A 100 -15.11 -20.11 -3.42
CA GLU A 100 -14.18 -20.79 -4.29
C GLU A 100 -12.74 -20.53 -3.94
N VAL A 101 -12.39 -19.27 -3.69
CA VAL A 101 -11.03 -18.91 -3.35
C VAL A 101 -10.69 -19.39 -1.94
N TYR A 102 -11.63 -19.25 -1.00
CA TYR A 102 -11.44 -19.73 0.35
C TYR A 102 -11.15 -21.24 0.36
N ASP A 103 -11.95 -22.00 -0.38
CA ASP A 103 -11.81 -23.47 -0.39
C ASP A 103 -10.47 -23.93 -0.96
N LYS A 104 -9.77 -23.08 -1.69
CA LYS A 104 -8.47 -23.42 -2.26
C LYS A 104 -7.31 -23.10 -1.34
N LEU A 105 -7.58 -22.51 -0.19
CA LEU A 105 -6.52 -22.20 0.77
C LEU A 105 -5.94 -23.50 1.33
N PRO A 106 -4.65 -23.49 1.70
CA PRO A 106 -4.08 -24.62 2.42
C PRO A 106 -4.88 -24.90 3.69
N GLY A 107 -4.90 -26.17 4.12
CA GLY A 107 -5.69 -26.56 5.29
C GLY A 107 -5.44 -25.72 6.53
N CYS A 108 -4.18 -25.32 6.77
CA CYS A 108 -3.86 -24.51 7.94
C CYS A 108 -4.43 -23.09 7.83
N CYS A 109 -4.88 -22.69 6.66
CA CYS A 109 -5.45 -21.35 6.44
C CYS A 109 -6.97 -21.35 6.38
N LEU A 110 -7.60 -22.49 6.58
CA LEU A 110 -9.07 -22.56 6.60
C LEU A 110 -9.56 -22.05 7.93
N TYR A 111 -9.64 -20.76 8.04
CA TYR A 111 -10.03 -20.06 9.25
C TYR A 111 -11.55 -20.07 9.40
N ASP A 112 -12.01 -19.72 10.59
CA ASP A 112 -13.46 -19.56 10.79
C ASP A 112 -13.89 -18.28 10.08
N ARG A 113 -14.85 -18.44 9.16
CA ARG A 113 -15.32 -17.31 8.33
C ARG A 113 -15.99 -16.26 9.20
N MET A 114 -15.83 -15.00 8.80
CA MET A 114 -16.47 -13.87 9.48
C MET A 114 -17.94 -13.74 9.08
#